data_327decfb44c03dce0842332abbb96bc7
#
_entry.id   327decfb44c03dce0842332abbb96bc7
#
_cell.length_a   1.000
_cell.length_b   1.000
_cell.length_c   1.000
_cell.angle_alpha   90.00
_cell.angle_beta   90.00
_cell.angle_gamma   90.00
#
_symmetry.space_group_name_H-M   'P 1'
#
loop_
_entity.id
_entity.type
_entity.pdbx_description
1 polymer ?
#
loop_
_entity_poly.entity_id
_entity_poly.type
_entity_poly.pdbx_seq_one_letter_code
_entity_poly.pdbx_strand_id
1 'polypeptide(L)'
;MKIVTAIDSFKGSMTSMEAGQAAAEGIHRVDVDAEVIVRPLADGGEGTVEALVSGMNGTLQKVQVTGPLGEPVICEYGIIESIKTAVIEMAGAAGITLVSDEERNPLNTTTYGVGEVIRDAIDKGCRRFLVGIGGSATNDGGVGMLQALGYGFLDKDGNQVPFGAKGLKVLEEITDTYVLPELKECKFKIACDVTNALCGEQGCSAVFGPQKGATPEMICQMDQWLGYYAALAKEKFPKADAKQEGTGAAGGLGFAFLTFTDAVLESGIKIVLEETQLEEYVKDADLVITGEGRMDGQTAMGKAPVGVAALAKKYGKPVLAFAGAVERDARKCNEHGIDAFFPILRGVVTLEEAMKNENAKRNLADTAEQVYRTFTIL
;
A
#
# COMPACT_ATOMS: atom_id res chain seq x y z
N MET A 1 30.61 2.36 13.69
CA MET A 1 29.95 2.64 12.39
C MET A 1 28.49 3.00 12.61
N LYS A 2 27.96 3.93 11.79
CA LYS A 2 26.52 4.26 11.79
C LYS A 2 25.83 3.53 10.65
N ILE A 3 24.88 2.69 10.98
CA ILE A 3 24.19 1.80 10.03
C ILE A 3 22.70 2.08 10.08
N VAL A 4 22.07 2.24 8.93
CA VAL A 4 20.63 2.38 8.83
C VAL A 4 20.04 1.09 8.25
N THR A 5 19.13 0.46 8.98
CA THR A 5 18.36 -0.68 8.47
C THR A 5 16.95 -0.21 8.12
N ALA A 6 16.58 -0.33 6.85
CA ALA A 6 15.26 -0.02 6.31
C ALA A 6 14.83 -1.20 5.42
N ILE A 7 14.22 -2.19 6.05
CA ILE A 7 13.86 -3.49 5.45
C ILE A 7 12.34 -3.58 5.40
N ASP A 8 11.78 -3.93 4.24
CA ASP A 8 10.35 -4.17 4.09
C ASP A 8 9.93 -5.48 4.78
N SER A 9 8.66 -5.63 5.06
CA SER A 9 8.11 -6.82 5.69
C SER A 9 8.39 -8.09 4.85
N PHE A 10 8.70 -9.18 5.53
CA PHE A 10 8.70 -10.51 4.91
C PHE A 10 7.30 -11.09 5.05
N LYS A 11 6.44 -10.74 4.10
CA LYS A 11 4.98 -11.01 4.16
C LYS A 11 4.67 -12.42 4.64
N GLY A 12 3.81 -12.51 5.67
CA GLY A 12 3.45 -13.76 6.32
C GLY A 12 4.53 -14.39 7.22
N SER A 13 5.66 -13.70 7.47
CA SER A 13 6.77 -14.20 8.29
C SER A 13 7.19 -13.22 9.38
N MET A 14 7.67 -12.03 9.04
CA MET A 14 8.09 -11.01 10.01
C MET A 14 7.78 -9.60 9.52
N THR A 15 7.50 -8.69 10.45
CA THR A 15 7.23 -7.30 10.16
C THR A 15 8.52 -6.55 9.75
N SER A 16 8.37 -5.36 9.19
CA SER A 16 9.49 -4.50 8.84
C SER A 16 10.38 -4.17 10.05
N MET A 17 9.78 -3.85 11.19
CA MET A 17 10.52 -3.59 12.43
C MET A 17 11.28 -4.82 12.93
N GLU A 18 10.64 -6.00 12.92
CA GLU A 18 11.27 -7.25 13.31
C GLU A 18 12.45 -7.59 12.41
N ALA A 19 12.32 -7.37 11.09
CA ALA A 19 13.41 -7.57 10.13
C ALA A 19 14.59 -6.62 10.40
N GLY A 20 14.31 -5.34 10.59
CA GLY A 20 15.34 -4.36 10.95
C GLY A 20 16.06 -4.69 12.25
N GLN A 21 15.31 -5.10 13.28
CA GLN A 21 15.86 -5.50 14.58
C GLN A 21 16.70 -6.78 14.49
N ALA A 22 16.26 -7.78 13.73
CA ALA A 22 17.03 -9.00 13.51
C ALA A 22 18.36 -8.73 12.79
N ALA A 23 18.37 -7.84 11.80
CA ALA A 23 19.61 -7.40 11.16
C ALA A 23 20.54 -6.67 12.14
N ALA A 24 19.98 -5.78 12.99
CA ALA A 24 20.72 -5.08 14.03
C ALA A 24 21.33 -6.04 15.05
N GLU A 25 20.58 -7.05 15.49
CA GLU A 25 21.10 -8.10 16.38
C GLU A 25 22.32 -8.79 15.76
N GLY A 26 22.24 -9.21 14.50
CA GLY A 26 23.36 -9.85 13.80
C GLY A 26 24.60 -8.95 13.74
N ILE A 27 24.44 -7.66 13.50
CA ILE A 27 25.53 -6.66 13.48
C ILE A 27 26.14 -6.53 14.88
N HIS A 28 25.35 -6.38 15.93
CA HIS A 28 25.83 -6.22 17.30
C HIS A 28 26.58 -7.45 17.85
N ARG A 29 26.39 -8.63 17.29
CA ARG A 29 27.21 -9.82 17.59
C ARG A 29 28.66 -9.67 17.12
N VAL A 30 28.93 -8.77 16.17
CA VAL A 30 30.27 -8.50 15.62
C VAL A 30 30.84 -7.19 16.16
N ASP A 31 30.04 -6.15 16.24
CA ASP A 31 30.41 -4.80 16.67
C ASP A 31 29.32 -4.28 17.62
N VAL A 32 29.58 -4.45 18.91
CA VAL A 32 28.64 -4.04 19.97
C VAL A 32 28.48 -2.52 20.05
N ASP A 33 29.46 -1.77 19.56
CA ASP A 33 29.48 -0.31 19.57
C ASP A 33 28.92 0.31 18.26
N ALA A 34 28.48 -0.52 17.30
CA ALA A 34 27.85 -0.02 16.08
C ALA A 34 26.54 0.72 16.42
N GLU A 35 26.38 1.92 15.88
CA GLU A 35 25.11 2.66 15.96
C GLU A 35 24.18 2.14 14.87
N VAL A 36 23.25 1.25 15.21
CA VAL A 36 22.28 0.69 14.27
C VAL A 36 20.92 1.36 14.44
N ILE A 37 20.49 2.11 13.44
CA ILE A 37 19.21 2.82 13.42
C ILE A 37 18.22 2.01 12.60
N VAL A 38 17.22 1.44 13.25
CA VAL A 38 16.13 0.69 12.60
C VAL A 38 15.03 1.66 12.19
N ARG A 39 14.74 1.70 10.88
CA ARG A 39 13.61 2.48 10.33
C ARG A 39 12.68 1.53 9.61
N PRO A 40 11.38 1.54 9.95
CA PRO A 40 10.42 0.71 9.26
C PRO A 40 10.24 1.17 7.80
N LEU A 41 9.95 0.20 6.94
CA LEU A 41 9.77 0.39 5.51
C LEU A 41 8.50 -0.32 5.05
N ALA A 42 7.87 0.20 4.02
CA ALA A 42 6.77 -0.43 3.30
C ALA A 42 6.69 0.12 1.87
N ASP A 43 5.98 -0.59 1.00
CA ASP A 43 5.81 -0.22 -0.41
C ASP A 43 4.44 0.44 -0.71
N GLY A 44 3.66 0.80 0.32
CA GLY A 44 2.30 1.34 0.16
C GLY A 44 1.21 0.28 0.13
N GLY A 45 1.58 -0.99 0.21
CA GLY A 45 0.67 -2.13 0.36
C GLY A 45 0.51 -2.58 1.80
N GLU A 46 0.36 -3.90 1.98
CA GLU A 46 0.26 -4.55 3.30
C GLU A 46 1.47 -4.25 4.19
N GLY A 47 1.21 -3.85 5.43
CA GLY A 47 2.22 -3.49 6.43
C GLY A 47 2.58 -2.00 6.46
N THR A 48 1.99 -1.17 5.59
CA THR A 48 2.23 0.28 5.55
C THR A 48 1.71 0.97 6.82
N VAL A 49 0.53 0.58 7.31
CA VAL A 49 -0.03 1.11 8.57
C VAL A 49 0.93 0.84 9.72
N GLU A 50 1.37 -0.41 9.89
CA GLU A 50 2.28 -0.80 10.96
C GLU A 50 3.63 -0.07 10.85
N ALA A 51 4.21 -0.01 9.65
CA ALA A 51 5.47 0.65 9.40
C ALA A 51 5.42 2.15 9.73
N LEU A 52 4.40 2.88 9.24
CA LEU A 52 4.28 4.31 9.50
C LEU A 52 3.92 4.61 10.97
N VAL A 53 3.02 3.83 11.57
CA VAL A 53 2.68 3.97 13.00
C VAL A 53 3.91 3.77 13.88
N SER A 54 4.67 2.70 13.65
CA SER A 54 5.90 2.42 14.40
C SER A 54 6.98 3.47 14.14
N GLY A 55 7.15 3.90 12.89
CA GLY A 55 8.18 4.87 12.50
C GLY A 55 7.93 6.29 12.95
N MET A 56 6.67 6.65 13.23
CA MET A 56 6.24 8.02 13.52
C MET A 56 5.60 8.17 14.92
N ASN A 57 5.76 7.16 15.79
CA ASN A 57 5.16 7.13 17.14
C ASN A 57 3.62 7.34 17.10
N GLY A 58 2.96 6.67 16.20
CA GLY A 58 1.51 6.66 16.07
C GLY A 58 0.85 5.63 16.98
N THR A 59 -0.48 5.54 16.89
CA THR A 59 -1.32 4.55 17.58
C THR A 59 -2.22 3.82 16.61
N LEU A 60 -2.42 2.52 16.84
CA LEU A 60 -3.38 1.73 16.07
C LEU A 60 -4.79 1.94 16.61
N GLN A 61 -5.74 2.07 15.71
CA GLN A 61 -7.17 2.19 15.98
C GLN A 61 -7.89 1.01 15.34
N LYS A 62 -8.98 0.56 15.99
CA LYS A 62 -9.88 -0.46 15.44
C LYS A 62 -11.28 0.12 15.31
N VAL A 63 -11.88 -0.07 14.16
CA VAL A 63 -13.25 0.37 13.87
C VAL A 63 -14.00 -0.75 13.16
N GLN A 64 -15.26 -0.95 13.52
CA GLN A 64 -16.15 -1.85 12.80
C GLN A 64 -16.75 -1.08 11.62
N VAL A 65 -16.59 -1.63 10.42
CA VAL A 65 -17.04 -1.04 9.15
C VAL A 65 -17.71 -2.09 8.28
N THR A 66 -18.33 -1.63 7.22
CA THR A 66 -18.92 -2.48 6.17
C THR A 66 -17.81 -3.13 5.34
N GLY A 67 -17.74 -4.44 5.36
CA GLY A 67 -16.82 -5.22 4.54
C GLY A 67 -17.18 -5.24 3.05
N PRO A 68 -16.34 -5.87 2.22
CA PRO A 68 -16.53 -5.87 0.77
C PRO A 68 -17.87 -6.50 0.31
N LEU A 69 -18.39 -7.46 1.06
CA LEU A 69 -19.67 -8.13 0.75
C LEU A 69 -20.88 -7.51 1.48
N GLY A 70 -20.67 -6.43 2.26
CA GLY A 70 -21.71 -5.78 3.06
C GLY A 70 -21.82 -6.25 4.50
N GLU A 71 -21.13 -7.33 4.88
CA GLU A 71 -21.05 -7.81 6.26
C GLU A 71 -20.05 -6.98 7.08
N PRO A 72 -20.29 -6.81 8.41
CA PRO A 72 -19.39 -6.03 9.24
C PRO A 72 -18.03 -6.71 9.40
N VAL A 73 -16.97 -5.91 9.25
CA VAL A 73 -15.58 -6.32 9.49
C VAL A 73 -14.89 -5.36 10.45
N ILE A 74 -13.86 -5.82 11.16
CA ILE A 74 -13.00 -4.95 11.97
C ILE A 74 -11.83 -4.51 11.11
N CYS A 75 -11.76 -3.21 10.84
CA CYS A 75 -10.63 -2.60 10.15
C CYS A 75 -9.69 -1.95 11.16
N GLU A 76 -8.39 -2.17 10.98
CA GLU A 76 -7.34 -1.51 11.76
C GLU A 76 -6.69 -0.43 10.90
N TYR A 77 -6.44 0.76 11.48
CA TYR A 77 -5.76 1.86 10.83
C TYR A 77 -4.90 2.63 11.84
N GLY A 78 -3.99 3.47 11.38
CA GLY A 78 -3.09 4.23 12.23
C GLY A 78 -3.50 5.68 12.41
N ILE A 79 -3.23 6.27 13.59
CA ILE A 79 -3.28 7.72 13.81
C ILE A 79 -1.93 8.20 14.33
N ILE A 80 -1.40 9.24 13.69
CA ILE A 80 -0.21 9.96 14.12
C ILE A 80 -0.70 11.30 14.69
N GLU A 81 -0.87 11.32 16.00
CA GLU A 81 -1.51 12.41 16.73
C GLU A 81 -0.80 13.74 16.56
N SER A 82 0.55 13.74 16.56
CA SER A 82 1.37 14.95 16.49
C SER A 82 1.12 15.79 15.24
N ILE A 83 0.67 15.16 14.15
CA ILE A 83 0.43 15.80 12.85
C ILE A 83 -1.00 15.56 12.32
N LYS A 84 -1.89 15.02 13.17
CA LYS A 84 -3.30 14.73 12.84
C LYS A 84 -3.46 13.96 11.52
N THR A 85 -2.63 12.93 11.35
CA THR A 85 -2.58 12.12 10.12
C THR A 85 -3.14 10.73 10.39
N ALA A 86 -4.07 10.28 9.55
CA ALA A 86 -4.54 8.90 9.50
C ALA A 86 -3.77 8.12 8.44
N VAL A 87 -3.37 6.89 8.76
CA VAL A 87 -2.75 5.94 7.84
C VAL A 87 -3.71 4.77 7.66
N ILE A 88 -4.15 4.54 6.43
CA ILE A 88 -5.21 3.58 6.12
C ILE A 88 -4.73 2.64 5.02
N GLU A 89 -4.91 1.34 5.21
CA GLU A 89 -4.86 0.34 4.13
C GLU A 89 -6.29 -0.01 3.74
N MET A 90 -6.68 0.28 2.51
CA MET A 90 -8.04 -0.01 2.03
C MET A 90 -8.37 -1.50 2.11
N ALA A 91 -7.36 -2.37 2.04
CA ALA A 91 -7.52 -3.82 2.11
C ALA A 91 -8.09 -4.30 3.46
N GLY A 92 -7.91 -3.53 4.55
CA GLY A 92 -8.54 -3.83 5.83
C GLY A 92 -10.06 -3.73 5.84
N ALA A 93 -10.64 -2.93 4.92
CA ALA A 93 -12.08 -2.72 4.80
C ALA A 93 -12.68 -3.31 3.50
N ALA A 94 -11.91 -3.37 2.41
CA ALA A 94 -12.39 -3.77 1.09
C ALA A 94 -11.40 -4.65 0.32
N GLY A 95 -10.56 -5.40 1.05
CA GLY A 95 -9.51 -6.23 0.49
C GLY A 95 -9.97 -7.57 -0.03
N ILE A 96 -9.19 -8.13 -0.97
CA ILE A 96 -9.46 -9.43 -1.60
C ILE A 96 -9.32 -10.59 -0.61
N THR A 97 -8.52 -10.42 0.44
CA THR A 97 -8.34 -11.42 1.50
C THR A 97 -9.56 -11.56 2.42
N LEU A 98 -10.49 -10.59 2.38
CA LEU A 98 -11.76 -10.64 3.10
C LEU A 98 -12.87 -11.37 2.33
N VAL A 99 -12.56 -11.87 1.12
CA VAL A 99 -13.52 -12.54 0.24
C VAL A 99 -12.96 -13.90 -0.13
N SER A 100 -13.71 -14.96 0.15
CA SER A 100 -13.33 -16.31 -0.27
C SER A 100 -13.30 -16.43 -1.80
N ASP A 101 -12.52 -17.37 -2.33
CA ASP A 101 -12.37 -17.53 -3.79
C ASP A 101 -13.73 -17.77 -4.48
N GLU A 102 -14.65 -18.49 -3.80
CA GLU A 102 -15.97 -18.82 -4.28
C GLU A 102 -16.92 -17.60 -4.30
N GLU A 103 -16.70 -16.62 -3.42
CA GLU A 103 -17.52 -15.42 -3.28
C GLU A 103 -17.01 -14.23 -4.09
N ARG A 104 -15.83 -14.35 -4.74
CA ARG A 104 -15.27 -13.28 -5.55
C ARG A 104 -16.18 -12.91 -6.71
N ASN A 105 -16.77 -11.74 -6.61
CA ASN A 105 -17.61 -11.16 -7.65
C ASN A 105 -17.59 -9.63 -7.55
N PRO A 106 -16.86 -8.91 -8.43
CA PRO A 106 -16.71 -7.46 -8.36
C PRO A 106 -18.00 -6.69 -8.66
N LEU A 107 -19.05 -7.36 -9.16
CA LEU A 107 -20.36 -6.75 -9.30
C LEU A 107 -21.02 -6.45 -7.93
N ASN A 108 -20.61 -7.19 -6.88
CA ASN A 108 -21.24 -7.12 -5.56
C ASN A 108 -20.36 -6.47 -4.49
N THR A 109 -19.03 -6.42 -4.70
CA THR A 109 -18.09 -5.92 -3.69
C THR A 109 -18.02 -4.39 -3.67
N THR A 110 -17.97 -3.81 -2.47
CA THR A 110 -18.05 -2.37 -2.24
C THR A 110 -16.84 -1.79 -1.50
N THR A 111 -16.53 -0.53 -1.78
CA THR A 111 -15.56 0.29 -1.04
C THR A 111 -16.18 1.06 0.12
N TYR A 112 -17.43 0.82 0.50
CA TYR A 112 -18.18 1.63 1.50
C TYR A 112 -17.42 1.72 2.82
N GLY A 113 -16.90 0.60 3.33
CA GLY A 113 -16.11 0.57 4.57
C GLY A 113 -14.86 1.42 4.56
N VAL A 114 -14.25 1.65 3.38
CA VAL A 114 -13.10 2.57 3.27
C VAL A 114 -13.53 3.99 3.64
N GLY A 115 -14.70 4.41 3.16
CA GLY A 115 -15.27 5.71 3.52
C GLY A 115 -15.64 5.82 5.00
N GLU A 116 -16.11 4.72 5.61
CA GLU A 116 -16.41 4.68 7.06
C GLU A 116 -15.12 4.83 7.90
N VAL A 117 -14.01 4.20 7.50
CA VAL A 117 -12.70 4.39 8.16
C VAL A 117 -12.24 5.85 8.05
N ILE A 118 -12.37 6.46 6.86
CA ILE A 118 -12.02 7.87 6.66
C ILE A 118 -12.89 8.77 7.55
N ARG A 119 -14.18 8.50 7.65
CA ARG A 119 -15.11 9.24 8.50
C ARG A 119 -14.74 9.13 9.98
N ASP A 120 -14.47 7.92 10.48
CA ASP A 120 -14.03 7.69 11.87
C ASP A 120 -12.74 8.47 12.18
N ALA A 121 -11.79 8.50 11.25
CA ALA A 121 -10.56 9.27 11.39
C ALA A 121 -10.81 10.80 11.39
N ILE A 122 -11.75 11.28 10.55
CA ILE A 122 -12.18 12.70 10.54
C ILE A 122 -12.80 13.07 11.89
N ASP A 123 -13.68 12.23 12.44
CA ASP A 123 -14.34 12.42 13.73
C ASP A 123 -13.33 12.46 14.89
N LYS A 124 -12.21 11.74 14.77
CA LYS A 124 -11.05 11.79 15.68
C LYS A 124 -10.10 12.96 15.44
N GLY A 125 -10.45 13.87 14.52
CA GLY A 125 -9.73 15.11 14.25
C GLY A 125 -8.62 15.00 13.23
N CYS A 126 -8.48 13.88 12.50
CA CYS A 126 -7.53 13.78 11.40
C CYS A 126 -7.98 14.65 10.22
N ARG A 127 -6.99 15.28 9.53
CA ARG A 127 -7.20 16.07 8.32
C ARG A 127 -6.17 15.75 7.22
N ARG A 128 -5.18 14.93 7.55
CA ARG A 128 -4.22 14.37 6.59
C ARG A 128 -4.42 12.88 6.53
N PHE A 129 -4.34 12.31 5.33
CA PHE A 129 -4.60 10.91 5.08
C PHE A 129 -3.51 10.33 4.18
N LEU A 130 -2.90 9.25 4.63
CA LEU A 130 -2.02 8.40 3.85
C LEU A 130 -2.78 7.11 3.59
N VAL A 131 -3.16 6.84 2.35
CA VAL A 131 -4.04 5.71 2.04
C VAL A 131 -3.38 4.78 1.04
N GLY A 132 -3.08 3.56 1.47
CA GLY A 132 -2.67 2.48 0.59
C GLY A 132 -3.89 1.85 -0.08
N ILE A 133 -3.89 1.78 -1.41
CA ILE A 133 -5.03 1.26 -2.17
C ILE A 133 -4.76 -0.09 -2.86
N GLY A 134 -3.69 -0.77 -2.48
CA GLY A 134 -3.38 -2.14 -2.94
C GLY A 134 -4.34 -3.20 -2.38
N GLY A 135 -4.38 -4.37 -3.01
CA GLY A 135 -5.08 -5.55 -2.51
C GLY A 135 -6.61 -5.52 -2.56
N SER A 136 -7.24 -4.67 -3.38
CA SER A 136 -8.69 -4.49 -3.44
C SER A 136 -9.47 -5.70 -3.99
N ALA A 137 -10.65 -5.97 -3.42
CA ALA A 137 -11.65 -6.90 -3.97
C ALA A 137 -12.65 -6.23 -4.93
N THR A 138 -12.63 -4.91 -5.05
CA THR A 138 -13.70 -4.07 -5.57
C THR A 138 -13.44 -3.56 -6.97
N ASN A 139 -14.51 -3.24 -7.71
CA ASN A 139 -14.48 -2.57 -9.02
C ASN A 139 -15.66 -1.59 -9.14
N ASP A 140 -16.03 -0.94 -8.04
CA ASP A 140 -17.19 -0.06 -7.91
C ASP A 140 -16.89 1.42 -8.23
N GLY A 141 -15.71 1.71 -8.80
CA GLY A 141 -15.30 3.09 -9.09
C GLY A 141 -15.06 3.95 -7.85
N GLY A 142 -14.97 3.34 -6.66
CA GLY A 142 -14.89 4.06 -5.38
C GLY A 142 -16.21 4.67 -4.92
N VAL A 143 -17.32 4.33 -5.59
CA VAL A 143 -18.66 4.89 -5.28
C VAL A 143 -19.08 4.55 -3.86
N GLY A 144 -18.84 3.32 -3.39
CA GLY A 144 -19.16 2.98 -2.00
C GLY A 144 -18.47 3.88 -0.99
N MET A 145 -17.17 4.13 -1.14
CA MET A 145 -16.42 5.06 -0.28
C MET A 145 -17.05 6.45 -0.29
N LEU A 146 -17.39 6.97 -1.46
CA LEU A 146 -17.97 8.31 -1.60
C LEU A 146 -19.38 8.38 -0.99
N GLN A 147 -20.20 7.33 -1.10
CA GLN A 147 -21.50 7.24 -0.43
C GLN A 147 -21.34 7.35 1.10
N ALA A 148 -20.37 6.65 1.69
CA ALA A 148 -20.11 6.73 3.13
C ALA A 148 -19.65 8.13 3.57
N LEU A 149 -19.02 8.89 2.66
CA LEU A 149 -18.59 10.28 2.88
C LEU A 149 -19.71 11.30 2.60
N GLY A 150 -20.91 10.85 2.20
CA GLY A 150 -22.10 11.67 2.03
C GLY A 150 -22.39 12.14 0.60
N TYR A 151 -21.64 11.66 -0.40
CA TYR A 151 -22.03 11.88 -1.80
C TYR A 151 -23.28 11.07 -2.16
N GLY A 152 -24.16 11.66 -2.95
CA GLY A 152 -25.30 10.96 -3.55
C GLY A 152 -24.91 10.42 -4.92
N PHE A 153 -25.11 9.12 -5.10
CA PHE A 153 -25.05 8.43 -6.39
C PHE A 153 -26.45 7.84 -6.60
N LEU A 154 -27.27 8.53 -7.37
CA LEU A 154 -28.71 8.31 -7.38
C LEU A 154 -29.16 7.61 -8.66
N ASP A 155 -30.14 6.73 -8.51
CA ASP A 155 -30.89 6.14 -9.61
C ASP A 155 -32.01 7.09 -10.11
N LYS A 156 -32.73 6.68 -11.13
CA LYS A 156 -33.86 7.45 -11.71
C LYS A 156 -34.97 7.79 -10.72
N ASP A 157 -35.09 7.05 -9.62
CA ASP A 157 -36.11 7.24 -8.58
C ASP A 157 -35.58 8.09 -7.40
N GLY A 158 -34.32 8.57 -7.49
CA GLY A 158 -33.66 9.39 -6.47
C GLY A 158 -33.10 8.60 -5.28
N ASN A 159 -33.02 7.27 -5.38
CA ASN A 159 -32.42 6.43 -4.34
C ASN A 159 -30.92 6.23 -4.59
N GLN A 160 -30.16 6.04 -3.51
CA GLN A 160 -28.76 5.64 -3.63
C GLN A 160 -28.64 4.33 -4.43
N VAL A 161 -27.72 4.28 -5.40
CA VAL A 161 -27.45 3.04 -6.13
C VAL A 161 -26.93 1.95 -5.19
N PRO A 162 -27.22 0.67 -5.46
CA PRO A 162 -26.75 -0.45 -4.63
C PRO A 162 -25.23 -0.60 -4.67
N PHE A 163 -24.69 -1.27 -3.67
CA PHE A 163 -23.25 -1.58 -3.58
C PHE A 163 -22.74 -2.40 -4.76
N GLY A 164 -21.46 -2.21 -5.05
CA GLY A 164 -20.69 -2.92 -6.07
C GLY A 164 -20.82 -2.30 -7.45
N ALA A 165 -20.07 -2.83 -8.42
CA ALA A 165 -20.08 -2.32 -9.79
C ALA A 165 -21.46 -2.35 -10.44
N LYS A 166 -22.36 -3.27 -10.03
CA LYS A 166 -23.74 -3.32 -10.48
C LYS A 166 -24.52 -2.03 -10.20
N GLY A 167 -24.16 -1.28 -9.16
CA GLY A 167 -24.77 0.01 -8.85
C GLY A 167 -24.56 1.05 -9.94
N LEU A 168 -23.41 1.01 -10.62
CA LEU A 168 -23.10 1.93 -11.71
C LEU A 168 -24.02 1.76 -12.92
N LYS A 169 -24.63 0.55 -13.09
CA LYS A 169 -25.57 0.27 -14.17
C LYS A 169 -26.81 1.17 -14.14
N VAL A 170 -27.23 1.56 -12.94
CA VAL A 170 -28.47 2.31 -12.71
C VAL A 170 -28.23 3.75 -12.23
N LEU A 171 -26.98 4.19 -12.28
CA LEU A 171 -26.59 5.55 -11.90
C LEU A 171 -27.13 6.56 -12.91
N GLU A 172 -27.84 7.60 -12.42
CA GLU A 172 -28.41 8.69 -13.23
C GLU A 172 -27.92 10.07 -12.77
N GLU A 173 -27.64 10.24 -11.47
CA GLU A 173 -27.26 11.54 -10.92
C GLU A 173 -26.17 11.40 -9.86
N ILE A 174 -25.24 12.38 -9.82
CA ILE A 174 -24.25 12.54 -8.76
C ILE A 174 -24.53 13.85 -8.01
N THR A 175 -24.66 13.79 -6.68
CA THR A 175 -24.87 14.96 -5.84
C THR A 175 -23.89 15.03 -4.66
N ASP A 176 -23.56 16.27 -4.24
CA ASP A 176 -22.65 16.56 -3.12
C ASP A 176 -23.37 17.27 -1.96
N THR A 177 -24.69 17.20 -1.93
CA THR A 177 -25.55 17.95 -0.98
C THR A 177 -25.28 17.58 0.47
N TYR A 178 -24.95 16.31 0.76
CA TYR A 178 -24.78 15.78 2.11
C TYR A 178 -23.34 15.36 2.43
N VAL A 179 -22.39 15.82 1.62
CA VAL A 179 -20.96 15.54 1.83
C VAL A 179 -20.51 16.14 3.16
N LEU A 180 -19.73 15.37 3.91
CA LEU A 180 -19.13 15.79 5.17
C LEU A 180 -18.37 17.13 4.96
N PRO A 181 -18.75 18.22 5.67
CA PRO A 181 -18.11 19.53 5.48
C PRO A 181 -16.59 19.49 5.69
N GLU A 182 -16.14 18.69 6.65
CA GLU A 182 -14.73 18.53 7.02
C GLU A 182 -13.88 17.94 5.90
N LEU A 183 -14.49 17.24 4.94
CA LEU A 183 -13.77 16.66 3.80
C LEU A 183 -13.03 17.71 2.97
N LYS A 184 -13.53 18.96 2.94
CA LYS A 184 -12.87 20.08 2.25
C LYS A 184 -11.55 20.50 2.87
N GLU A 185 -11.34 20.17 4.16
CA GLU A 185 -10.10 20.47 4.89
C GLU A 185 -9.10 19.30 4.78
N CYS A 186 -9.55 18.16 4.28
CA CYS A 186 -8.75 16.94 4.25
C CYS A 186 -7.79 16.92 3.05
N LYS A 187 -6.55 16.48 3.30
CA LYS A 187 -5.52 16.24 2.28
C LYS A 187 -5.23 14.75 2.21
N PHE A 188 -5.20 14.22 1.00
CA PHE A 188 -4.98 12.79 0.77
C PHE A 188 -3.73 12.57 -0.06
N LYS A 189 -2.80 11.76 0.44
CA LYS A 189 -1.74 11.11 -0.34
C LYS A 189 -2.11 9.65 -0.50
N ILE A 190 -2.25 9.21 -1.74
CA ILE A 190 -2.69 7.86 -2.08
C ILE A 190 -1.51 7.09 -2.62
N ALA A 191 -1.12 6.02 -1.92
CA ALA A 191 -0.08 5.11 -2.37
C ALA A 191 -0.60 4.26 -3.54
N CYS A 192 -0.05 4.52 -4.73
CA CYS A 192 -0.48 3.91 -5.98
C CYS A 192 0.73 3.67 -6.89
N ASP A 193 1.07 2.40 -7.11
CA ASP A 193 2.19 1.99 -7.95
C ASP A 193 1.76 1.49 -9.34
N VAL A 194 0.48 1.68 -9.70
CA VAL A 194 -0.05 1.33 -11.02
C VAL A 194 -0.47 2.57 -11.80
N THR A 195 -0.25 2.54 -13.10
CA THR A 195 -0.54 3.66 -14.01
C THR A 195 -1.81 3.45 -14.84
N ASN A 196 -2.52 2.33 -14.64
CA ASN A 196 -3.71 1.99 -15.38
C ASN A 196 -4.77 3.08 -15.33
N ALA A 197 -5.32 3.44 -16.48
CA ALA A 197 -6.48 4.31 -16.59
C ALA A 197 -7.75 3.61 -16.06
N LEU A 198 -8.82 4.37 -15.87
CA LEU A 198 -10.09 3.85 -15.35
C LEU A 198 -10.69 2.79 -16.28
N CYS A 199 -10.74 3.07 -17.58
CA CYS A 199 -11.43 2.27 -18.59
C CYS A 199 -10.51 1.91 -19.77
N GLY A 200 -10.98 1.00 -20.62
CA GLY A 200 -10.35 0.54 -21.84
C GLY A 200 -9.59 -0.77 -21.69
N GLU A 201 -8.86 -1.17 -22.75
CA GLU A 201 -8.14 -2.45 -22.79
C GLU A 201 -7.08 -2.60 -21.66
N GLN A 202 -6.52 -1.50 -21.19
CA GLN A 202 -5.60 -1.42 -20.07
C GLN A 202 -6.26 -0.81 -18.82
N GLY A 203 -7.59 -0.73 -18.81
CA GLY A 203 -8.38 -0.21 -17.70
C GLY A 203 -8.49 -1.19 -16.53
N CYS A 204 -9.03 -0.71 -15.41
CA CYS A 204 -9.09 -1.49 -14.18
C CYS A 204 -9.87 -2.79 -14.31
N SER A 205 -11.01 -2.78 -15.03
CA SER A 205 -11.85 -3.96 -15.20
C SER A 205 -11.14 -5.03 -16.02
N ALA A 206 -10.45 -4.63 -17.10
CA ALA A 206 -9.74 -5.55 -17.99
C ALA A 206 -8.52 -6.18 -17.29
N VAL A 207 -7.71 -5.37 -16.60
CA VAL A 207 -6.42 -5.82 -16.04
C VAL A 207 -6.62 -6.51 -14.69
N PHE A 208 -7.43 -5.96 -13.79
CA PHE A 208 -7.56 -6.43 -12.43
C PHE A 208 -8.87 -7.19 -12.13
N GLY A 209 -9.85 -7.13 -13.04
CA GLY A 209 -11.13 -7.83 -12.90
C GLY A 209 -11.01 -9.35 -12.77
N PRO A 210 -10.19 -10.04 -13.59
CA PRO A 210 -10.08 -11.50 -13.53
C PRO A 210 -9.70 -12.04 -12.15
N GLN A 211 -8.72 -11.44 -11.47
CA GLN A 211 -8.31 -11.88 -10.11
C GLN A 211 -9.39 -11.66 -9.05
N LYS A 212 -10.37 -10.78 -9.33
CA LYS A 212 -11.53 -10.48 -8.47
C LYS A 212 -12.76 -11.32 -8.81
N GLY A 213 -12.62 -12.29 -9.73
CA GLY A 213 -13.69 -13.20 -10.13
C GLY A 213 -14.55 -12.69 -11.28
N ALA A 214 -14.12 -11.66 -12.03
CA ALA A 214 -14.88 -11.17 -13.19
C ALA A 214 -14.77 -12.11 -14.38
N THR A 215 -15.93 -12.40 -15.01
CA THR A 215 -15.99 -13.03 -16.32
C THR A 215 -15.72 -12.01 -17.45
N PRO A 216 -15.40 -12.46 -18.68
CA PRO A 216 -15.24 -11.55 -19.81
C PRO A 216 -16.44 -10.63 -20.06
N GLU A 217 -17.66 -11.14 -19.87
CA GLU A 217 -18.90 -10.37 -19.99
C GLU A 217 -19.01 -9.29 -18.91
N MET A 218 -18.68 -9.64 -17.67
CA MET A 218 -18.65 -8.68 -16.55
C MET A 218 -17.62 -7.57 -16.80
N ILE A 219 -16.44 -7.91 -17.32
CA ILE A 219 -15.38 -6.95 -17.66
C ILE A 219 -15.90 -5.90 -18.63
N CYS A 220 -16.50 -6.33 -19.76
CA CYS A 220 -17.09 -5.41 -20.74
C CYS A 220 -18.17 -4.51 -20.14
N GLN A 221 -19.05 -5.08 -19.31
CA GLN A 221 -20.12 -4.32 -18.66
C GLN A 221 -19.59 -3.29 -17.68
N MET A 222 -18.69 -3.70 -16.81
CA MET A 222 -18.09 -2.81 -15.80
C MET A 222 -17.30 -1.67 -16.46
N ASP A 223 -16.57 -1.95 -17.54
CA ASP A 223 -15.83 -0.93 -18.27
C ASP A 223 -16.76 0.13 -18.85
N GLN A 224 -17.89 -0.28 -19.45
CA GLN A 224 -18.90 0.64 -19.97
C GLN A 224 -19.54 1.48 -18.84
N TRP A 225 -19.91 0.87 -17.72
CA TRP A 225 -20.53 1.59 -16.59
C TRP A 225 -19.56 2.58 -15.94
N LEU A 226 -18.29 2.21 -15.78
CA LEU A 226 -17.25 3.10 -15.27
C LEU A 226 -17.01 4.28 -16.25
N GLY A 227 -17.06 4.03 -17.55
CA GLY A 227 -16.96 5.10 -18.56
C GLY A 227 -18.13 6.09 -18.47
N TYR A 228 -19.36 5.58 -18.30
CA TYR A 228 -20.54 6.41 -18.09
C TYR A 228 -20.45 7.22 -16.77
N TYR A 229 -20.07 6.56 -15.67
CA TYR A 229 -19.83 7.20 -14.38
C TYR A 229 -18.82 8.34 -14.50
N ALA A 230 -17.70 8.12 -15.17
CA ALA A 230 -16.69 9.14 -15.36
C ALA A 230 -17.18 10.32 -16.20
N ALA A 231 -17.98 10.05 -17.25
CA ALA A 231 -18.60 11.10 -18.06
C ALA A 231 -19.57 11.96 -17.23
N LEU A 232 -20.44 11.32 -16.45
CA LEU A 232 -21.38 11.99 -15.55
C LEU A 232 -20.65 12.79 -14.47
N ALA A 233 -19.59 12.24 -13.89
CA ALA A 233 -18.76 12.95 -12.91
C ALA A 233 -18.11 14.20 -13.53
N LYS A 234 -17.70 14.14 -14.80
CA LYS A 234 -17.07 15.28 -15.50
C LYS A 234 -17.98 16.50 -15.64
N GLU A 235 -19.29 16.30 -15.73
CA GLU A 235 -20.26 17.39 -15.83
C GLU A 235 -20.25 18.28 -14.57
N LYS A 236 -20.04 17.69 -13.40
CA LYS A 236 -20.06 18.40 -12.12
C LYS A 236 -18.67 18.69 -11.55
N PHE A 237 -17.71 17.82 -11.82
CA PHE A 237 -16.34 17.90 -11.31
C PHE A 237 -15.35 18.05 -12.47
N PRO A 238 -14.98 19.28 -12.87
CA PRO A 238 -14.15 19.53 -14.06
C PRO A 238 -12.78 18.84 -14.06
N LYS A 239 -12.25 18.47 -12.88
CA LYS A 239 -11.00 17.72 -12.75
C LYS A 239 -11.13 16.22 -13.01
N ALA A 240 -12.35 15.66 -13.16
CA ALA A 240 -12.54 14.27 -13.49
C ALA A 240 -11.89 13.93 -14.85
N ASP A 241 -10.97 12.98 -14.84
CA ASP A 241 -10.29 12.47 -16.03
C ASP A 241 -10.06 10.97 -15.92
N ALA A 242 -10.88 10.19 -16.65
CA ALA A 242 -10.78 8.73 -16.65
C ALA A 242 -9.49 8.19 -17.32
N LYS A 243 -8.75 9.06 -18.03
CA LYS A 243 -7.51 8.69 -18.73
C LYS A 243 -6.26 9.00 -17.91
N GLN A 244 -6.40 9.76 -16.84
CA GLN A 244 -5.26 10.08 -15.96
C GLN A 244 -4.68 8.78 -15.39
N GLU A 245 -3.35 8.69 -15.36
CA GLU A 245 -2.63 7.55 -14.78
C GLU A 245 -3.05 7.30 -13.31
N GLY A 246 -3.23 6.02 -12.98
CA GLY A 246 -3.62 5.58 -11.65
C GLY A 246 -5.12 5.66 -11.33
N THR A 247 -5.95 6.24 -12.22
CA THR A 247 -7.40 6.30 -12.00
C THR A 247 -8.06 4.92 -11.94
N GLY A 248 -7.47 3.92 -12.60
CA GLY A 248 -7.93 2.53 -12.53
C GLY A 248 -7.48 1.78 -11.26
N ALA A 249 -6.59 2.34 -10.46
CA ALA A 249 -6.12 1.67 -9.25
C ALA A 249 -7.29 1.29 -8.34
N ALA A 250 -7.20 0.08 -7.75
CA ALA A 250 -8.22 -0.45 -6.84
C ALA A 250 -9.66 -0.42 -7.42
N GLY A 251 -9.81 -0.76 -8.71
CA GLY A 251 -11.12 -0.82 -9.36
C GLY A 251 -11.80 0.54 -9.48
N GLY A 252 -11.03 1.59 -9.69
CA GLY A 252 -11.49 2.97 -9.87
C GLY A 252 -11.49 3.81 -8.58
N LEU A 253 -11.01 3.26 -7.45
CA LEU A 253 -10.86 4.04 -6.21
C LEU A 253 -9.88 5.21 -6.42
N GLY A 254 -8.83 5.03 -7.23
CA GLY A 254 -7.93 6.12 -7.65
C GLY A 254 -8.68 7.28 -8.35
N PHE A 255 -9.61 6.96 -9.24
CA PHE A 255 -10.46 7.96 -9.88
C PHE A 255 -11.34 8.70 -8.86
N ALA A 256 -11.95 7.97 -7.92
CA ALA A 256 -12.76 8.57 -6.87
C ALA A 256 -11.97 9.57 -6.03
N PHE A 257 -10.80 9.21 -5.54
CA PHE A 257 -9.96 10.12 -4.78
C PHE A 257 -9.57 11.35 -5.58
N LEU A 258 -9.05 11.19 -6.80
CA LEU A 258 -8.61 12.30 -7.64
C LEU A 258 -9.75 13.24 -8.03
N THR A 259 -10.96 12.71 -8.25
CA THR A 259 -12.11 13.49 -8.72
C THR A 259 -12.84 14.21 -7.59
N PHE A 260 -13.05 13.54 -6.47
CA PHE A 260 -13.99 14.01 -5.44
C PHE A 260 -13.31 14.55 -4.17
N THR A 261 -11.99 14.39 -4.06
CA THR A 261 -11.22 14.88 -2.91
C THR A 261 -10.02 15.72 -3.37
N ASP A 262 -9.26 16.28 -2.41
CA ASP A 262 -7.99 16.94 -2.71
C ASP A 262 -6.83 15.92 -2.59
N ALA A 263 -6.88 14.90 -3.43
CA ALA A 263 -5.93 13.81 -3.42
C ALA A 263 -4.82 13.97 -4.46
N VAL A 264 -3.64 13.43 -4.12
CA VAL A 264 -2.53 13.19 -5.03
C VAL A 264 -2.16 11.71 -4.99
N LEU A 265 -1.86 11.13 -6.16
CA LEU A 265 -1.30 9.78 -6.25
C LEU A 265 0.23 9.89 -6.25
N GLU A 266 0.86 9.08 -5.43
CA GLU A 266 2.31 8.96 -5.35
C GLU A 266 2.70 7.50 -5.17
N SER A 267 3.94 7.12 -5.52
CA SER A 267 4.39 5.75 -5.23
C SER A 267 4.45 5.52 -3.73
N GLY A 268 4.06 4.32 -3.30
CA GLY A 268 4.00 3.97 -1.88
C GLY A 268 5.35 4.14 -1.18
N ILE A 269 6.42 3.69 -1.81
CA ILE A 269 7.77 3.86 -1.26
C ILE A 269 8.15 5.33 -1.07
N LYS A 270 7.80 6.22 -2.02
CA LYS A 270 8.09 7.65 -1.90
C LYS A 270 7.41 8.25 -0.67
N ILE A 271 6.12 7.94 -0.47
CA ILE A 271 5.36 8.39 0.70
C ILE A 271 6.06 7.93 1.99
N VAL A 272 6.41 6.64 2.08
CA VAL A 272 7.05 6.08 3.29
C VAL A 272 8.40 6.74 3.57
N LEU A 273 9.25 6.91 2.55
CA LEU A 273 10.56 7.55 2.70
C LEU A 273 10.44 9.01 3.19
N GLU A 274 9.48 9.76 2.66
CA GLU A 274 9.22 11.16 3.04
C GLU A 274 8.66 11.26 4.46
N GLU A 275 7.58 10.52 4.76
CA GLU A 275 6.88 10.63 6.05
C GLU A 275 7.73 10.07 7.21
N THR A 276 8.54 9.05 6.99
CA THR A 276 9.48 8.54 8.00
C THR A 276 10.79 9.34 8.08
N GLN A 277 10.97 10.34 7.23
CA GLN A 277 12.18 11.17 7.14
C GLN A 277 13.45 10.32 7.02
N LEU A 278 13.39 9.21 6.26
CA LEU A 278 14.51 8.28 6.13
C LEU A 278 15.78 8.97 5.62
N GLU A 279 15.64 9.99 4.77
CA GLU A 279 16.75 10.77 4.22
C GLU A 279 17.66 11.37 5.30
N GLU A 280 17.08 11.84 6.42
CA GLU A 280 17.86 12.43 7.52
C GLU A 280 18.79 11.43 8.22
N TYR A 281 18.44 10.16 8.19
CA TYR A 281 19.25 9.09 8.76
C TYR A 281 20.29 8.56 7.77
N VAL A 282 19.89 8.44 6.50
CA VAL A 282 20.73 7.87 5.43
C VAL A 282 21.90 8.77 5.08
N LYS A 283 21.72 10.10 5.06
CA LYS A 283 22.80 11.04 4.68
C LYS A 283 24.07 10.91 5.51
N ASP A 284 23.95 10.54 6.79
CA ASP A 284 25.08 10.40 7.72
C ASP A 284 25.47 8.94 7.99
N ALA A 285 24.81 7.98 7.35
CA ALA A 285 25.11 6.57 7.52
C ALA A 285 26.44 6.18 6.84
N ASP A 286 27.13 5.20 7.41
CA ASP A 286 28.27 4.54 6.77
C ASP A 286 27.82 3.38 5.87
N LEU A 287 26.70 2.74 6.23
CA LEU A 287 26.10 1.61 5.52
C LEU A 287 24.57 1.69 5.61
N VAL A 288 23.90 1.40 4.51
CA VAL A 288 22.45 1.23 4.47
C VAL A 288 22.12 -0.24 4.18
N ILE A 289 21.24 -0.81 4.96
CA ILE A 289 20.74 -2.17 4.80
C ILE A 289 19.26 -2.12 4.49
N THR A 290 18.85 -2.74 3.40
CA THR A 290 17.46 -2.88 2.99
C THR A 290 17.11 -4.35 2.73
N GLY A 291 15.89 -4.63 2.28
CA GLY A 291 15.48 -6.00 1.95
C GLY A 291 13.98 -6.15 1.87
N GLU A 292 13.56 -7.36 1.52
CA GLU A 292 12.15 -7.77 1.40
C GLU A 292 12.02 -9.30 1.43
N GLY A 293 10.77 -9.81 1.48
CA GLY A 293 10.54 -11.26 1.51
C GLY A 293 11.02 -11.99 0.25
N ARG A 294 10.92 -11.38 -0.94
CA ARG A 294 11.35 -11.98 -2.21
C ARG A 294 11.88 -10.91 -3.15
N MET A 295 13.13 -11.03 -3.52
CA MET A 295 13.80 -10.14 -4.46
C MET A 295 13.82 -10.76 -5.86
N ASP A 296 13.30 -10.03 -6.83
CA ASP A 296 13.16 -10.44 -8.24
C ASP A 296 13.28 -9.24 -9.19
N GLY A 297 12.99 -9.44 -10.49
CA GLY A 297 13.00 -8.37 -11.48
C GLY A 297 11.98 -7.26 -11.23
N GLN A 298 10.89 -7.54 -10.50
CA GLN A 298 9.91 -6.52 -10.13
C GLN A 298 10.44 -5.59 -9.03
N THR A 299 11.32 -6.09 -8.16
CA THR A 299 12.02 -5.26 -7.17
C THR A 299 12.75 -4.10 -7.84
N ALA A 300 13.43 -4.38 -8.97
CA ALA A 300 14.13 -3.37 -9.77
C ALA A 300 13.20 -2.32 -10.43
N MET A 301 11.89 -2.59 -10.50
CA MET A 301 10.90 -1.67 -11.08
C MET A 301 10.39 -0.60 -10.10
N GLY A 302 11.07 -0.39 -8.97
CA GLY A 302 10.77 0.71 -8.05
C GLY A 302 10.13 0.29 -6.72
N LYS A 303 10.23 -0.99 -6.33
CA LYS A 303 9.78 -1.43 -5.00
C LYS A 303 10.67 -0.87 -3.87
N ALA A 304 10.25 -1.12 -2.64
CA ALA A 304 10.83 -0.56 -1.43
C ALA A 304 12.38 -0.66 -1.36
N PRO A 305 13.04 -1.81 -1.60
CA PRO A 305 14.50 -1.90 -1.51
C PRO A 305 15.23 -0.98 -2.50
N VAL A 306 14.73 -0.88 -3.73
CA VAL A 306 15.34 0.00 -4.76
C VAL A 306 15.08 1.47 -4.45
N GLY A 307 13.92 1.82 -3.87
CA GLY A 307 13.65 3.18 -3.40
C GLY A 307 14.65 3.63 -2.33
N VAL A 308 14.92 2.76 -1.34
CA VAL A 308 15.96 3.01 -0.32
C VAL A 308 17.35 3.13 -0.95
N ALA A 309 17.70 2.24 -1.89
CA ALA A 309 18.97 2.28 -2.57
C ALA A 309 19.16 3.57 -3.37
N ALA A 310 18.14 4.01 -4.12
CA ALA A 310 18.18 5.26 -4.85
C ALA A 310 18.42 6.46 -3.93
N LEU A 311 17.75 6.49 -2.75
CA LEU A 311 17.97 7.50 -1.74
C LEU A 311 19.41 7.46 -1.19
N ALA A 312 19.92 6.28 -0.85
CA ALA A 312 21.28 6.12 -0.33
C ALA A 312 22.35 6.56 -1.35
N LYS A 313 22.13 6.26 -2.63
CA LYS A 313 23.07 6.64 -3.70
C LYS A 313 23.15 8.14 -3.96
N LYS A 314 22.13 8.93 -3.61
CA LYS A 314 22.22 10.41 -3.62
C LYS A 314 23.36 10.90 -2.71
N TYR A 315 23.67 10.14 -1.66
CA TYR A 315 24.71 10.46 -0.66
C TYR A 315 25.96 9.58 -0.78
N GLY A 316 26.06 8.80 -1.86
CA GLY A 316 27.21 7.91 -2.10
C GLY A 316 27.36 6.76 -1.11
N LYS A 317 26.27 6.37 -0.42
CA LYS A 317 26.32 5.35 0.62
C LYS A 317 26.26 3.94 0.03
N PRO A 318 27.04 2.98 0.59
CA PRO A 318 26.91 1.57 0.23
C PRO A 318 25.57 1.00 0.71
N VAL A 319 25.01 0.10 -0.12
CA VAL A 319 23.70 -0.52 0.13
C VAL A 319 23.79 -2.03 0.02
N LEU A 320 23.45 -2.72 1.10
CA LEU A 320 23.28 -4.16 1.12
C LEU A 320 21.81 -4.51 1.25
N ALA A 321 21.37 -5.61 0.65
CA ALA A 321 20.01 -6.09 0.76
C ALA A 321 19.94 -7.54 1.24
N PHE A 322 18.94 -7.83 2.10
CA PHE A 322 18.60 -9.18 2.54
C PHE A 322 17.22 -9.58 1.99
N ALA A 323 17.10 -10.84 1.56
CA ALA A 323 15.83 -11.33 1.04
C ALA A 323 15.54 -12.76 1.52
N GLY A 324 14.25 -13.07 1.72
CA GLY A 324 13.82 -14.44 2.02
C GLY A 324 14.13 -15.37 0.86
N ALA A 325 13.78 -14.96 -0.36
CA ALA A 325 14.11 -15.65 -1.59
C ALA A 325 14.71 -14.66 -2.61
N VAL A 326 15.63 -15.17 -3.45
CA VAL A 326 16.29 -14.39 -4.50
C VAL A 326 16.12 -15.10 -5.83
N GLU A 327 15.47 -14.45 -6.79
CA GLU A 327 15.30 -14.96 -8.14
C GLU A 327 16.50 -14.60 -9.04
N ARG A 328 16.63 -15.31 -10.17
CA ARG A 328 17.77 -15.09 -11.09
C ARG A 328 17.86 -13.68 -11.66
N ASP A 329 16.73 -13.02 -11.86
CA ASP A 329 16.65 -11.66 -12.42
C ASP A 329 16.76 -10.55 -11.36
N ALA A 330 16.87 -10.90 -10.07
CA ALA A 330 17.18 -9.96 -8.98
C ALA A 330 18.50 -9.18 -9.21
N ARG A 331 19.43 -9.72 -10.01
CA ARG A 331 20.65 -9.02 -10.40
C ARG A 331 20.42 -7.64 -11.03
N LYS A 332 19.24 -7.40 -11.60
CA LYS A 332 18.85 -6.08 -12.11
C LYS A 332 18.84 -5.01 -11.00
N CYS A 333 18.63 -5.40 -9.73
CA CYS A 333 18.67 -4.48 -8.60
C CYS A 333 20.06 -3.86 -8.39
N ASN A 334 21.15 -4.52 -8.84
CA ASN A 334 22.49 -3.94 -8.78
C ASN A 334 22.61 -2.71 -9.71
N GLU A 335 21.90 -2.69 -10.83
CA GLU A 335 21.86 -1.54 -11.75
C GLU A 335 21.07 -0.36 -11.16
N HIS A 336 20.29 -0.62 -10.12
CA HIS A 336 19.44 0.35 -9.42
C HIS A 336 19.95 0.73 -8.00
N GLY A 337 21.24 0.50 -7.74
CA GLY A 337 21.92 1.02 -6.56
C GLY A 337 22.06 0.07 -5.37
N ILE A 338 21.59 -1.17 -5.46
CA ILE A 338 21.91 -2.20 -4.46
C ILE A 338 23.30 -2.79 -4.80
N ASP A 339 24.29 -2.57 -3.94
CA ASP A 339 25.66 -3.03 -4.21
C ASP A 339 25.80 -4.54 -4.10
N ALA A 340 25.14 -5.15 -3.11
CA ALA A 340 25.07 -6.60 -2.96
C ALA A 340 23.78 -7.03 -2.27
N PHE A 341 23.30 -8.24 -2.58
CA PHE A 341 22.14 -8.82 -1.93
C PHE A 341 22.37 -10.28 -1.55
N PHE A 342 21.71 -10.72 -0.47
CA PHE A 342 21.94 -12.03 0.14
C PHE A 342 20.63 -12.68 0.53
N PRO A 343 20.41 -13.98 0.16
CA PRO A 343 19.30 -14.74 0.72
C PRO A 343 19.56 -15.05 2.19
N ILE A 344 18.49 -15.00 3.01
CA ILE A 344 18.60 -15.35 4.44
C ILE A 344 18.44 -16.84 4.71
N LEU A 345 18.00 -17.62 3.72
CA LEU A 345 17.88 -19.07 3.86
C LEU A 345 19.27 -19.71 3.84
N ARG A 346 19.65 -20.35 4.95
CA ARG A 346 20.98 -20.93 5.16
C ARG A 346 21.08 -22.42 4.86
N GLY A 347 19.97 -23.05 4.54
CA GLY A 347 19.90 -24.47 4.23
C GLY A 347 18.62 -24.82 3.49
N VAL A 348 18.50 -26.07 3.08
CA VAL A 348 17.28 -26.59 2.46
C VAL A 348 16.26 -26.88 3.55
N VAL A 349 15.18 -26.13 3.55
CA VAL A 349 14.05 -26.26 4.49
C VAL A 349 12.74 -26.16 3.72
N THR A 350 11.64 -26.60 4.33
CA THR A 350 10.31 -26.39 3.74
C THR A 350 9.92 -24.91 3.82
N LEU A 351 9.01 -24.46 2.95
CA LEU A 351 8.49 -23.10 2.98
C LEU A 351 7.85 -22.80 4.35
N GLU A 352 7.10 -23.74 4.89
CA GLU A 352 6.47 -23.60 6.21
C GLU A 352 7.50 -23.33 7.31
N GLU A 353 8.60 -24.09 7.34
CA GLU A 353 9.68 -23.86 8.31
C GLU A 353 10.40 -22.52 8.08
N ALA A 354 10.63 -22.15 6.82
CA ALA A 354 11.27 -20.88 6.48
C ALA A 354 10.43 -19.68 6.91
N MET A 355 9.10 -19.77 6.81
CA MET A 355 8.14 -18.70 7.09
C MET A 355 7.85 -18.54 8.59
N LYS A 356 8.24 -19.48 9.46
CA LYS A 356 8.09 -19.32 10.91
C LYS A 356 8.86 -18.09 11.38
N ASN A 357 8.19 -17.17 12.07
CA ASN A 357 8.74 -15.88 12.52
C ASN A 357 10.10 -16.02 13.21
N GLU A 358 10.21 -16.95 14.19
CA GLU A 358 11.46 -17.19 14.92
C GLU A 358 12.61 -17.68 14.01
N ASN A 359 12.29 -18.53 13.02
CA ASN A 359 13.29 -19.04 12.08
C ASN A 359 13.76 -17.96 11.12
N ALA A 360 12.84 -17.15 10.63
CA ALA A 360 13.15 -16.04 9.73
C ALA A 360 14.02 -14.98 10.41
N LYS A 361 13.69 -14.56 11.64
CA LYS A 361 14.50 -13.64 12.45
C LYS A 361 15.90 -14.18 12.70
N ARG A 362 16.02 -15.42 13.14
CA ARG A 362 17.31 -16.07 13.38
C ARG A 362 18.14 -16.13 12.09
N ASN A 363 17.56 -16.56 10.99
CA ASN A 363 18.23 -16.66 9.70
C ASN A 363 18.73 -15.28 9.22
N LEU A 364 17.92 -14.23 9.40
CA LEU A 364 18.31 -12.87 9.04
C LEU A 364 19.45 -12.37 9.95
N ALA A 365 19.35 -12.54 11.26
CA ALA A 365 20.42 -12.14 12.19
C ALA A 365 21.73 -12.87 11.90
N ASP A 366 21.68 -14.19 11.71
CA ASP A 366 22.87 -15.00 11.38
C ASP A 366 23.49 -14.60 10.03
N THR A 367 22.66 -14.26 9.03
CA THR A 367 23.16 -13.82 7.72
C THR A 367 23.76 -12.43 7.82
N ALA A 368 23.08 -11.50 8.51
CA ALA A 368 23.59 -10.15 8.74
C ALA A 368 24.93 -10.17 9.49
N GLU A 369 25.08 -11.03 10.51
CA GLU A 369 26.35 -11.23 11.21
C GLU A 369 27.48 -11.59 10.25
N GLN A 370 27.28 -12.62 9.41
CA GLN A 370 28.34 -13.10 8.53
C GLN A 370 28.67 -12.08 7.41
N VAL A 371 27.67 -11.41 6.87
CA VAL A 371 27.86 -10.35 5.87
C VAL A 371 28.60 -9.15 6.47
N TYR A 372 28.22 -8.74 7.69
CA TYR A 372 28.88 -7.63 8.36
C TYR A 372 30.34 -7.93 8.70
N ARG A 373 30.67 -9.19 9.09
CA ARG A 373 32.07 -9.61 9.28
C ARG A 373 32.91 -9.39 8.01
N THR A 374 32.37 -9.71 6.82
CA THR A 374 33.13 -9.47 5.57
C THR A 374 33.30 -7.98 5.28
N PHE A 375 32.33 -7.15 5.63
CA PHE A 375 32.39 -5.71 5.46
C PHE A 375 33.42 -5.05 6.38
N THR A 376 33.68 -5.61 7.57
CA THR A 376 34.66 -5.07 8.54
C THR A 376 36.09 -5.57 8.34
N ILE A 377 36.33 -6.53 7.44
CA ILE A 377 37.68 -7.02 7.09
C ILE A 377 38.32 -6.11 6.04
N LEU A 378 37.55 -5.41 5.25
CA LEU A 378 38.01 -4.50 4.18
C LEU A 378 38.28 -3.11 4.72
#